data_b8590e3f44acc0bd3e144375c47a8175
#
_entry.id   b8590e3f44acc0bd3e144375c47a8175
#
_cell.length_a   1.000
_cell.length_b   1.000
_cell.length_c   1.000
_cell.angle_alpha   90.00
_cell.angle_beta   90.00
_cell.angle_gamma   90.00
#
_symmetry.space_group_name_H-M   'P 1'
#
loop_
_entity.id
_entity.type
_entity.pdbx_description
1 polymer ?
#
loop_
_entity_poly.entity_id
_entity_poly.type
_entity_poly.pdbx_seq_one_letter_code
_entity_poly.pdbx_strand_id
1 'polypeptide(L)'
;MSKKELSVEQTHELLYTLKTRFEKNMERHKGVEWAKVQAKLEANADKLWVLDEMEVTGGEPDIVDYDEKTGEYIFYDCSAESPKGRRSICYDLEGLESRKEHQPENNAIDMAAAMGIELLTEEQYRFLQQLGKFDTKTSSWIVTPPGIRKLGGALFGDRRYDHVFVYHNGAQSYYAARAFRGLLRV
;
A
#
# COMPACT_ATOMS: atom_id res chain seq x y z
N MET A 1 11.39 7.14 21.99
CA MET A 1 10.49 6.65 20.92
C MET A 1 9.56 5.64 21.55
N SER A 2 8.24 5.85 21.48
CA SER A 2 7.26 4.85 21.94
C SER A 2 7.44 3.58 21.10
N LYS A 3 7.47 2.43 21.77
CA LYS A 3 7.51 1.14 21.09
C LYS A 3 6.26 1.02 20.22
N LYS A 4 6.43 0.73 18.93
CA LYS A 4 5.35 0.47 17.99
C LYS A 4 4.87 -0.98 18.20
N GLU A 5 4.10 -1.22 19.25
CA GLU A 5 3.59 -2.56 19.59
C GLU A 5 2.07 -2.51 19.75
N LEU A 6 1.42 -3.54 19.26
CA LEU A 6 -0.02 -3.75 19.45
C LEU A 6 -0.29 -4.40 20.80
N SER A 7 -1.46 -4.14 21.39
CA SER A 7 -1.94 -4.94 22.51
C SER A 7 -2.24 -6.38 22.08
N VAL A 8 -2.38 -7.27 23.05
CA VAL A 8 -2.77 -8.67 22.78
C VAL A 8 -4.11 -8.74 22.04
N GLU A 9 -5.08 -7.92 22.43
CA GLU A 9 -6.40 -7.84 21.80
C GLU A 9 -6.30 -7.35 20.35
N GLN A 10 -5.57 -6.24 20.11
CA GLN A 10 -5.34 -5.71 18.76
C GLN A 10 -4.65 -6.75 17.87
N THR A 11 -3.65 -7.45 18.39
CA THR A 11 -2.96 -8.52 17.66
C THR A 11 -3.92 -9.63 17.25
N HIS A 12 -4.79 -10.09 18.16
CA HIS A 12 -5.77 -11.13 17.85
C HIS A 12 -6.78 -10.67 16.79
N GLU A 13 -7.29 -9.44 16.92
CA GLU A 13 -8.25 -8.87 15.95
C GLU A 13 -7.62 -8.73 14.56
N LEU A 14 -6.38 -8.24 14.51
CA LEU A 14 -5.65 -8.12 13.27
C LEU A 14 -5.41 -9.49 12.60
N LEU A 15 -4.88 -10.46 13.34
CA LEU A 15 -4.63 -11.82 12.84
C LEU A 15 -5.91 -12.49 12.36
N TYR A 16 -7.03 -12.30 13.06
CA TYR A 16 -8.34 -12.79 12.64
C TYR A 16 -8.79 -12.14 11.31
N THR A 17 -8.63 -10.84 11.19
CA THR A 17 -8.99 -10.07 9.98
C THR A 17 -8.14 -10.51 8.79
N LEU A 18 -6.83 -10.60 8.96
CA LEU A 18 -5.89 -11.05 7.93
C LEU A 18 -6.19 -12.49 7.48
N LYS A 19 -6.43 -13.40 8.45
CA LYS A 19 -6.80 -14.78 8.16
C LYS A 19 -8.09 -14.88 7.36
N THR A 20 -9.11 -14.16 7.77
CA THR A 20 -10.42 -14.15 7.09
C THR A 20 -10.27 -13.67 5.64
N ARG A 21 -9.46 -12.64 5.41
CA ARG A 21 -9.17 -12.14 4.06
C ARG A 21 -8.35 -13.13 3.25
N PHE A 22 -7.32 -13.73 3.85
CA PHE A 22 -6.51 -14.76 3.25
C PHE A 22 -7.36 -15.93 2.75
N GLU A 23 -8.22 -16.49 3.61
CA GLU A 23 -9.09 -17.61 3.27
C GLU A 23 -10.13 -17.27 2.19
N LYS A 24 -10.57 -16.01 2.12
CA LYS A 24 -11.51 -15.54 1.11
C LYS A 24 -10.89 -15.35 -0.27
N ASN A 25 -9.57 -15.15 -0.36
CA ASN A 25 -8.87 -14.78 -1.60
C ASN A 25 -7.71 -15.76 -1.92
N MET A 26 -7.94 -17.04 -1.75
CA MET A 26 -6.91 -18.08 -1.94
C MET A 26 -6.24 -18.08 -3.31
N GLU A 27 -6.88 -17.52 -4.32
CA GLU A 27 -6.33 -17.38 -5.67
C GLU A 27 -5.17 -16.39 -5.76
N ARG A 28 -5.03 -15.47 -4.79
CA ARG A 28 -3.93 -14.47 -4.74
C ARG A 28 -2.60 -15.07 -4.32
N HIS A 29 -2.62 -16.18 -3.59
CA HIS A 29 -1.44 -16.74 -2.91
C HIS A 29 -1.45 -18.27 -2.90
N LYS A 30 -1.59 -18.87 -4.07
CA LYS A 30 -1.64 -20.34 -4.23
C LYS A 30 -0.45 -21.03 -3.58
N GLY A 31 -0.73 -22.06 -2.80
CA GLY A 31 0.31 -22.86 -2.12
C GLY A 31 0.83 -22.28 -0.81
N VAL A 32 0.40 -21.06 -0.43
CA VAL A 32 0.74 -20.48 0.88
C VAL A 32 -0.16 -21.06 1.97
N GLU A 33 0.42 -21.43 3.10
CA GLU A 33 -0.29 -21.98 4.26
C GLU A 33 -0.40 -20.91 5.36
N TRP A 34 -1.63 -20.58 5.78
CA TRP A 34 -1.85 -19.55 6.79
C TRP A 34 -1.08 -19.80 8.09
N ALA A 35 -0.99 -21.05 8.57
CA ALA A 35 -0.28 -21.36 9.81
C ALA A 35 1.20 -20.91 9.78
N LYS A 36 1.86 -21.00 8.65
CA LYS A 36 3.25 -20.54 8.47
C LYS A 36 3.33 -19.01 8.46
N VAL A 37 2.38 -18.36 7.80
CA VAL A 37 2.25 -16.90 7.81
C VAL A 37 2.05 -16.38 9.21
N GLN A 38 1.08 -16.93 9.93
CA GLN A 38 0.76 -16.52 11.28
C GLN A 38 1.94 -16.67 12.22
N ALA A 39 2.63 -17.83 12.20
CA ALA A 39 3.82 -18.05 13.02
C ALA A 39 4.91 -17.00 12.76
N LYS A 40 5.10 -16.61 11.50
CA LYS A 40 6.09 -15.60 11.13
C LYS A 40 5.67 -14.20 11.58
N LEU A 41 4.39 -13.86 11.50
CA LEU A 41 3.83 -12.60 11.99
C LEU A 41 3.94 -12.49 13.51
N GLU A 42 3.56 -13.54 14.25
CA GLU A 42 3.65 -13.57 15.71
C GLU A 42 5.09 -13.43 16.23
N ALA A 43 6.07 -13.86 15.45
CA ALA A 43 7.49 -13.66 15.74
C ALA A 43 8.01 -12.24 15.42
N ASN A 44 7.18 -11.37 14.80
CA ASN A 44 7.57 -10.07 14.28
C ASN A 44 6.57 -8.95 14.67
N ALA A 45 6.67 -8.48 15.91
CA ALA A 45 5.77 -7.44 16.44
C ALA A 45 5.78 -6.14 15.61
N ASP A 46 6.95 -5.74 15.10
CA ASP A 46 7.06 -4.55 14.25
C ASP A 46 6.26 -4.72 12.94
N LYS A 47 6.27 -5.91 12.35
CA LYS A 47 5.50 -6.19 11.11
C LYS A 47 3.99 -6.24 11.36
N LEU A 48 3.58 -6.77 12.52
CA LEU A 48 2.18 -6.71 12.95
C LEU A 48 1.71 -5.26 13.08
N TRP A 49 2.51 -4.40 13.73
CA TRP A 49 2.17 -2.97 13.82
C TRP A 49 2.02 -2.33 12.43
N VAL A 50 2.92 -2.61 11.49
CA VAL A 50 2.84 -2.09 10.11
C VAL A 50 1.57 -2.57 9.41
N LEU A 51 1.20 -3.85 9.55
CA LEU A 51 -0.03 -4.39 8.97
C LEU A 51 -1.28 -3.75 9.59
N ASP A 52 -1.25 -3.44 10.87
CA ASP A 52 -2.33 -2.71 11.54
C ASP A 52 -2.47 -1.29 10.97
N GLU A 53 -1.37 -0.57 10.76
CA GLU A 53 -1.37 0.74 10.08
C GLU A 53 -1.93 0.65 8.65
N MET A 54 -1.62 -0.43 7.92
CA MET A 54 -2.22 -0.67 6.61
C MET A 54 -3.73 -0.90 6.72
N GLU A 55 -4.17 -1.65 7.71
CA GLU A 55 -5.58 -1.98 7.95
C GLU A 55 -6.39 -0.74 8.38
N VAL A 56 -5.94 -0.02 9.41
CA VAL A 56 -6.67 1.16 9.94
C VAL A 56 -6.76 2.31 8.94
N THR A 57 -5.83 2.40 8.00
CA THR A 57 -5.90 3.36 6.90
C THR A 57 -6.75 2.90 5.71
N GLY A 58 -7.31 1.69 5.78
CA GLY A 58 -8.23 1.15 4.77
C GLY A 58 -7.54 0.48 3.57
N GLY A 59 -6.33 -0.04 3.78
CA GLY A 59 -5.57 -0.73 2.74
C GLY A 59 -6.02 -2.16 2.48
N GLU A 60 -6.57 -2.83 3.47
CA GLU A 60 -6.95 -4.24 3.39
C GLU A 60 -5.79 -5.13 2.92
N PRO A 61 -4.64 -5.15 3.66
CA PRO A 61 -3.46 -5.89 3.23
C PRO A 61 -3.73 -7.40 3.10
N ASP A 62 -3.21 -7.99 2.03
CA ASP A 62 -3.30 -9.43 1.77
C ASP A 62 -2.00 -9.92 1.13
N ILE A 63 -1.72 -11.21 1.28
CA ILE A 63 -0.56 -11.84 0.65
C ILE A 63 -0.83 -11.98 -0.84
N VAL A 64 0.15 -11.57 -1.63
CA VAL A 64 0.08 -11.64 -3.10
C VAL A 64 1.21 -12.47 -3.69
N ASP A 65 2.25 -12.75 -2.92
CA ASP A 65 3.40 -13.54 -3.37
C ASP A 65 4.20 -14.09 -2.17
N TYR A 66 5.07 -15.05 -2.45
CA TYR A 66 6.05 -15.59 -1.53
C TYR A 66 7.41 -15.68 -2.22
N ASP A 67 8.39 -14.99 -1.71
CA ASP A 67 9.76 -15.03 -2.23
C ASP A 67 10.51 -16.23 -1.62
N GLU A 68 10.66 -17.31 -2.40
CA GLU A 68 11.35 -18.53 -1.99
C GLU A 68 12.84 -18.30 -1.65
N LYS A 69 13.47 -17.27 -2.22
CA LYS A 69 14.89 -16.98 -1.99
C LYS A 69 15.13 -16.33 -0.65
N THR A 70 14.25 -15.40 -0.25
CA THR A 70 14.35 -14.69 1.02
C THR A 70 13.49 -15.32 2.10
N GLY A 71 12.52 -16.16 1.72
CA GLY A 71 11.52 -16.73 2.61
C GLY A 71 10.49 -15.71 3.09
N GLU A 72 10.32 -14.59 2.38
CA GLU A 72 9.42 -13.50 2.76
C GLU A 72 8.04 -13.64 2.12
N TYR A 73 7.00 -13.40 2.89
CA TYR A 73 5.65 -13.18 2.38
C TYR A 73 5.50 -11.72 1.96
N ILE A 74 4.92 -11.50 0.78
CA ILE A 74 4.73 -10.18 0.21
C ILE A 74 3.28 -9.78 0.38
N PHE A 75 3.05 -8.73 1.17
CA PHE A 75 1.74 -8.13 1.36
C PHE A 75 1.59 -6.87 0.52
N TYR A 76 0.46 -6.73 -0.17
CA TYR A 76 0.04 -5.48 -0.79
C TYR A 76 -1.27 -5.01 -0.19
N ASP A 77 -1.52 -3.70 -0.26
CA ASP A 77 -2.86 -3.16 -0.05
C ASP A 77 -3.80 -3.63 -1.16
N CYS A 78 -4.80 -4.42 -0.80
CA CYS A 78 -5.75 -5.07 -1.71
C CYS A 78 -7.18 -4.55 -1.56
N SER A 79 -7.39 -3.37 -0.95
CA SER A 79 -8.68 -2.69 -0.95
C SER A 79 -9.14 -2.39 -2.39
N ALA A 80 -10.42 -2.53 -2.68
CA ALA A 80 -10.95 -2.34 -4.04
C ALA A 80 -10.63 -0.94 -4.61
N GLU A 81 -10.79 0.09 -3.79
CA GLU A 81 -10.43 1.46 -4.11
C GLU A 81 -9.23 1.91 -3.26
N SER A 82 -8.53 2.97 -3.67
CA SER A 82 -7.35 3.46 -2.94
C SER A 82 -7.66 3.70 -1.45
N PRO A 83 -6.74 3.39 -0.53
CA PRO A 83 -6.98 3.45 0.91
C PRO A 83 -7.53 4.81 1.36
N LYS A 84 -8.71 4.81 1.96
CA LYS A 84 -9.45 6.03 2.29
C LYS A 84 -8.68 6.95 3.24
N GLY A 85 -7.98 6.39 4.20
CA GLY A 85 -7.18 7.12 5.19
C GLY A 85 -5.90 7.75 4.64
N ARG A 86 -5.59 7.51 3.35
CA ARG A 86 -4.37 8.02 2.69
C ARG A 86 -4.67 8.91 1.49
N ARG A 87 -5.90 9.37 1.33
CA ARG A 87 -6.33 10.22 0.20
C ARG A 87 -5.99 11.69 0.41
N SER A 88 -6.15 12.47 -0.66
CA SER A 88 -5.93 13.93 -0.66
C SER A 88 -4.50 14.33 -0.32
N ILE A 89 -3.52 13.59 -0.80
CA ILE A 89 -2.09 13.83 -0.58
C ILE A 89 -1.37 14.03 -1.91
N CYS A 90 -0.32 14.86 -1.91
CA CYS A 90 0.61 14.98 -3.04
C CYS A 90 1.66 13.85 -3.01
N TYR A 91 2.58 13.85 -3.96
CA TYR A 91 3.50 12.72 -4.12
C TYR A 91 4.57 12.66 -3.03
N ASP A 92 5.32 13.74 -2.83
CA ASP A 92 6.45 13.81 -1.90
C ASP A 92 6.59 15.18 -1.23
N LEU A 93 7.56 15.33 -0.33
CA LEU A 93 7.79 16.53 0.44
C LEU A 93 8.12 17.72 -0.45
N GLU A 94 8.96 17.56 -1.47
CA GLU A 94 9.31 18.65 -2.41
C GLU A 94 8.06 19.16 -3.14
N GLY A 95 7.20 18.24 -3.60
CA GLY A 95 5.91 18.59 -4.19
C GLY A 95 5.01 19.35 -3.22
N LEU A 96 4.96 18.92 -1.96
CA LEU A 96 4.19 19.58 -0.91
C LEU A 96 4.71 20.98 -0.63
N GLU A 97 6.00 21.15 -0.41
CA GLU A 97 6.65 22.45 -0.10
C GLU A 97 6.62 23.43 -1.27
N SER A 98 6.56 22.95 -2.51
CA SER A 98 6.42 23.81 -3.71
C SER A 98 5.09 24.55 -3.78
N ARG A 99 4.09 24.13 -3.01
CA ARG A 99 2.76 24.75 -2.97
C ARG A 99 2.75 25.97 -2.05
N LYS A 100 2.32 27.11 -2.59
CA LYS A 100 2.17 28.35 -1.83
C LYS A 100 0.88 28.41 -1.03
N GLU A 101 -0.17 27.74 -1.53
CA GLU A 101 -1.51 27.71 -0.95
C GLU A 101 -2.11 26.31 -1.04
N HIS A 102 -3.06 26.02 -0.17
CA HIS A 102 -3.78 24.73 -0.13
C HIS A 102 -2.85 23.53 -0.08
N GLN A 103 -1.87 23.58 0.82
CA GLN A 103 -1.00 22.42 1.08
C GLN A 103 -1.79 21.29 1.71
N PRO A 104 -1.70 20.04 1.23
CA PRO A 104 -2.25 18.88 1.92
C PRO A 104 -1.49 18.65 3.23
N GLU A 105 -2.09 17.94 4.16
CA GLU A 105 -1.47 17.65 5.47
C GLU A 105 -0.23 16.74 5.36
N ASN A 106 -0.16 15.93 4.30
CA ASN A 106 0.92 14.96 4.12
C ASN A 106 1.18 14.69 2.63
N ASN A 107 2.17 13.86 2.37
CA ASN A 107 2.52 13.34 1.05
C ASN A 107 2.68 11.81 1.09
N ALA A 108 2.64 11.16 -0.07
CA ALA A 108 2.64 9.70 -0.17
C ALA A 108 3.96 9.09 0.34
N ILE A 109 5.10 9.67 0.00
CA ILE A 109 6.41 9.12 0.38
C ILE A 109 6.63 9.16 1.90
N ASP A 110 6.38 10.32 2.53
CA ASP A 110 6.59 10.47 3.98
C ASP A 110 5.59 9.64 4.77
N MET A 111 4.33 9.57 4.31
CA MET A 111 3.31 8.75 4.96
C MET A 111 3.66 7.26 4.89
N ALA A 112 4.09 6.77 3.74
CA ALA A 112 4.53 5.38 3.60
C ALA A 112 5.73 5.07 4.49
N ALA A 113 6.73 5.96 4.53
CA ALA A 113 7.89 5.81 5.39
C ALA A 113 7.50 5.78 6.89
N ALA A 114 6.59 6.64 7.33
CA ALA A 114 6.09 6.66 8.70
C ALA A 114 5.35 5.38 9.07
N MET A 115 4.60 4.79 8.14
CA MET A 115 3.91 3.51 8.29
C MET A 115 4.87 2.30 8.23
N GLY A 116 6.06 2.45 7.63
CA GLY A 116 7.00 1.35 7.42
C GLY A 116 6.72 0.48 6.20
N ILE A 117 6.08 1.04 5.19
CA ILE A 117 5.75 0.39 3.91
C ILE A 117 6.42 1.11 2.73
N GLU A 118 6.46 0.45 1.58
CA GLU A 118 6.95 1.01 0.33
C GLU A 118 5.78 1.24 -0.64
N LEU A 119 5.84 2.30 -1.46
CA LEU A 119 4.89 2.45 -2.56
C LEU A 119 5.12 1.33 -3.59
N LEU A 120 4.06 0.89 -4.25
CA LEU A 120 4.17 -0.02 -5.37
C LEU A 120 4.89 0.64 -6.54
N THR A 121 5.80 -0.08 -7.19
CA THR A 121 6.32 0.30 -8.52
C THR A 121 5.23 0.13 -9.58
N GLU A 122 5.47 0.64 -10.79
CA GLU A 122 4.55 0.40 -11.92
C GLU A 122 4.35 -1.10 -12.19
N GLU A 123 5.43 -1.88 -12.15
CA GLU A 123 5.37 -3.33 -12.37
C GLU A 123 4.52 -4.02 -11.28
N GLN A 124 4.73 -3.67 -10.01
CA GLN A 124 3.97 -4.21 -8.88
C GLN A 124 2.50 -3.79 -8.93
N TYR A 125 2.21 -2.54 -9.32
CA TYR A 125 0.83 -2.08 -9.51
C TYR A 125 0.12 -2.83 -10.64
N ARG A 126 0.80 -3.08 -11.76
CA ARG A 126 0.25 -3.88 -12.87
C ARG A 126 0.05 -5.33 -12.47
N PHE A 127 0.94 -5.90 -11.66
CA PHE A 127 0.78 -7.24 -11.09
C PHE A 127 -0.45 -7.31 -10.17
N LEU A 128 -0.62 -6.34 -9.24
CA LEU A 128 -1.81 -6.26 -8.41
C LEU A 128 -3.10 -6.28 -9.25
N GLN A 129 -3.12 -5.54 -10.35
CA GLN A 129 -4.27 -5.44 -11.25
C GLN A 129 -4.61 -6.75 -12.00
N GLN A 130 -3.73 -7.75 -11.97
CA GLN A 130 -4.02 -9.09 -12.48
C GLN A 130 -4.77 -9.94 -11.43
N LEU A 131 -4.65 -9.59 -10.16
CA LEU A 131 -5.29 -10.29 -9.05
C LEU A 131 -6.74 -9.84 -8.80
N GLY A 132 -7.19 -8.79 -9.49
CA GLY A 132 -8.53 -8.24 -9.34
C GLY A 132 -8.70 -6.90 -10.05
N LYS A 133 -9.84 -6.24 -9.79
CA LYS A 133 -10.13 -4.90 -10.31
C LYS A 133 -9.96 -3.87 -9.19
N PHE A 134 -8.89 -3.09 -9.27
CA PHE A 134 -8.54 -2.09 -8.27
C PHE A 134 -8.57 -0.69 -8.87
N ASP A 135 -8.86 0.32 -8.06
CA ASP A 135 -8.89 1.73 -8.46
C ASP A 135 -9.83 2.00 -9.65
N THR A 136 -11.03 1.44 -9.62
CA THR A 136 -12.03 1.66 -10.69
C THR A 136 -12.67 3.04 -10.61
N LYS A 137 -12.66 3.68 -9.43
CA LYS A 137 -13.19 5.02 -9.16
C LYS A 137 -12.13 5.96 -8.57
N THR A 138 -11.01 5.42 -8.13
CA THR A 138 -9.92 6.13 -7.48
C THR A 138 -8.63 6.00 -8.28
N SER A 139 -7.53 6.52 -7.75
CA SER A 139 -6.19 6.35 -8.31
C SER A 139 -5.15 6.24 -7.20
N SER A 140 -3.99 5.68 -7.53
CA SER A 140 -2.90 5.48 -6.56
C SER A 140 -1.59 6.01 -7.12
N TRP A 141 -0.89 6.84 -6.33
CA TRP A 141 0.50 7.18 -6.59
C TRP A 141 1.35 5.91 -6.58
N ILE A 142 2.29 5.82 -7.50
CA ILE A 142 3.26 4.74 -7.59
C ILE A 142 4.67 5.30 -7.61
N VAL A 143 5.67 4.47 -7.35
CA VAL A 143 7.08 4.87 -7.40
C VAL A 143 7.37 5.51 -8.74
N THR A 144 7.88 6.73 -8.69
CA THR A 144 8.19 7.53 -9.89
C THR A 144 9.69 7.41 -10.20
N PRO A 145 10.07 7.02 -11.42
CA PRO A 145 11.48 6.98 -11.83
C PRO A 145 12.16 8.34 -11.64
N PRO A 146 13.43 8.39 -11.20
CA PRO A 146 14.14 9.64 -10.93
C PRO A 146 14.17 10.61 -12.10
N GLY A 147 14.24 10.10 -13.34
CA GLY A 147 14.23 10.94 -14.54
C GLY A 147 12.94 11.74 -14.72
N ILE A 148 11.80 11.16 -14.38
CA ILE A 148 10.48 11.82 -14.42
C ILE A 148 10.36 12.77 -13.23
N ARG A 149 10.74 12.31 -12.03
CA ARG A 149 10.62 13.12 -10.81
C ARG A 149 11.47 14.40 -10.88
N LYS A 150 12.69 14.30 -11.42
CA LYS A 150 13.59 15.44 -11.62
C LYS A 150 12.99 16.55 -12.51
N LEU A 151 12.08 16.19 -13.40
CA LEU A 151 11.36 17.14 -14.27
C LEU A 151 10.05 17.64 -13.63
N GLY A 152 9.81 17.34 -12.35
CA GLY A 152 8.65 17.81 -11.59
C GLY A 152 7.43 16.88 -11.64
N GLY A 153 7.49 15.77 -12.38
CA GLY A 153 6.40 14.82 -12.55
C GLY A 153 6.35 13.74 -11.46
N ALA A 154 5.20 13.14 -11.32
CA ALA A 154 4.98 11.90 -10.54
C ALA A 154 3.97 11.00 -11.24
N LEU A 155 4.12 9.68 -11.08
CA LEU A 155 3.27 8.68 -11.71
C LEU A 155 2.14 8.24 -10.78
N PHE A 156 1.00 7.95 -11.37
CA PHE A 156 -0.12 7.29 -10.72
C PHE A 156 -0.81 6.32 -11.67
N GLY A 157 -1.51 5.35 -11.09
CA GLY A 157 -2.27 4.37 -11.84
C GLY A 157 -3.74 4.33 -11.44
N ASP A 158 -4.57 3.84 -12.36
CA ASP A 158 -5.96 3.52 -12.13
C ASP A 158 -6.46 2.44 -13.11
N ARG A 159 -7.72 2.03 -12.94
CA ARG A 159 -8.43 1.19 -13.91
C ARG A 159 -9.67 1.93 -14.40
N ARG A 160 -9.75 2.13 -15.72
CA ARG A 160 -10.91 2.71 -16.39
C ARG A 160 -11.23 1.88 -17.62
N TYR A 161 -12.52 1.75 -17.95
CA TYR A 161 -12.95 0.97 -19.11
C TYR A 161 -12.38 -0.45 -19.14
N ASP A 162 -12.22 -1.06 -17.97
CA ASP A 162 -11.57 -2.36 -17.73
C ASP A 162 -10.11 -2.46 -18.20
N HIS A 163 -9.43 -1.32 -18.33
CA HIS A 163 -8.01 -1.22 -18.68
C HIS A 163 -7.23 -0.53 -17.57
N VAL A 164 -6.00 -0.96 -17.37
CA VAL A 164 -5.04 -0.36 -16.44
C VAL A 164 -4.28 0.76 -17.14
N PHE A 165 -4.33 1.95 -16.56
CA PHE A 165 -3.60 3.11 -17.04
C PHE A 165 -2.55 3.53 -16.02
N VAL A 166 -1.35 3.87 -16.52
CA VAL A 166 -0.31 4.56 -15.77
C VAL A 166 -0.01 5.85 -16.50
N TYR A 167 -0.17 6.97 -15.82
CA TYR A 167 0.07 8.30 -16.37
C TYR A 167 0.53 9.25 -15.27
N HIS A 168 0.51 10.54 -15.48
CA HIS A 168 1.28 11.49 -14.69
C HIS A 168 0.50 12.73 -14.28
N ASN A 169 0.96 13.33 -13.17
CA ASN A 169 0.68 14.72 -12.80
C ASN A 169 1.96 15.38 -12.28
N GLY A 170 1.95 16.68 -12.07
CA GLY A 170 2.98 17.31 -11.26
C GLY A 170 2.97 16.72 -9.84
N ALA A 171 4.15 16.52 -9.24
CA ALA A 171 4.27 15.91 -7.91
C ALA A 171 3.53 16.69 -6.81
N GLN A 172 3.30 17.98 -7.00
CA GLN A 172 2.54 18.86 -6.09
C GLN A 172 1.01 18.69 -6.18
N SER A 173 0.52 17.97 -7.19
CA SER A 173 -0.92 17.77 -7.39
C SER A 173 -1.49 16.80 -6.34
N TYR A 174 -2.73 17.04 -5.92
CA TYR A 174 -3.47 16.10 -5.09
C TYR A 174 -4.96 16.11 -5.45
N TYR A 175 -5.62 14.98 -5.22
CA TYR A 175 -7.03 14.79 -5.55
C TYR A 175 -7.72 13.99 -4.44
N ALA A 176 -8.99 14.28 -4.19
CA ALA A 176 -9.78 13.64 -3.13
C ALA A 176 -9.85 12.10 -3.26
N ALA A 177 -9.70 11.56 -4.47
CA ALA A 177 -9.76 10.13 -4.75
C ALA A 177 -8.38 9.49 -4.98
N ARG A 178 -7.29 10.22 -4.74
CA ARG A 178 -5.94 9.69 -4.93
C ARG A 178 -5.25 9.45 -3.59
N ALA A 179 -4.78 8.22 -3.42
CA ALA A 179 -3.94 7.78 -2.30
C ALA A 179 -2.67 7.10 -2.84
N PHE A 180 -2.16 6.14 -2.12
CA PHE A 180 -1.14 5.18 -2.56
C PHE A 180 -1.44 3.81 -1.96
N ARG A 181 -0.90 2.77 -2.58
CA ARG A 181 -0.91 1.40 -2.08
C ARG A 181 0.47 1.00 -1.66
N GLY A 182 0.55 0.30 -0.54
CA GLY A 182 1.81 -0.12 0.04
C GLY A 182 2.14 -1.57 -0.23
N LEU A 183 3.44 -1.84 -0.10
CA LEU A 183 4.05 -3.17 -0.06
C LEU A 183 4.73 -3.34 1.30
N LEU A 184 4.56 -4.51 1.90
CA LEU A 184 5.30 -4.96 3.08
C LEU A 184 5.86 -6.35 2.85
N ARG A 185 7.12 -6.56 3.23
CA ARG A 185 7.80 -7.87 3.27
C ARG A 185 7.86 -8.36 4.71
N VAL A 186 7.47 -9.60 4.91
CA VAL A 186 7.45 -10.24 6.23
C VAL A 186 8.24 -11.53 6.21
#